data_b01166a94a8cf6a7fa562a8b81738f23
#
_entry.id   b01166a94a8cf6a7fa562a8b81738f23
#
_cell.length_a   1.000
_cell.length_b   1.000
_cell.length_c   1.000
_cell.angle_alpha   90.00
_cell.angle_beta   90.00
_cell.angle_gamma   90.00
#
_symmetry.space_group_name_H-M   'P 1'
#
loop_
_entity.id
_entity.type
_entity.pdbx_description
1 polymer ?
#
loop_
_entity_poly.entity_id
_entity_poly.type
_entity_poly.pdbx_seq_one_letter_code
_entity_poly.pdbx_strand_id
1 'polypeptide(L)'
;AGMINPPDKSESQNQANENPVDSKFTRDALVRKSYNTKLEKKGRTFFADHEGCIAKAWEQDWHFDNGFPEDDMDNAAYHKSEYGILKKSFNQLSMTSKLIAVKKVVDKNDRPIALIVVESTKSNAFVEADLKSALTIAATGCATLLMAWKDHLPTPSVAQDEDL
;
A
#
# COMPACT_ATOMS: atom_id res chain seq x y z
N ALA A 1 28.41 49.32 39.89
CA ALA A 1 27.37 48.34 39.89
C ALA A 1 26.77 48.25 38.46
N GLY A 2 27.28 47.29 37.70
CA GLY A 2 26.80 47.04 36.34
C GLY A 2 26.00 45.75 36.35
N MET A 3 24.70 45.87 35.97
CA MET A 3 23.83 44.72 35.79
C MET A 3 24.15 44.10 34.41
N ILE A 4 24.55 42.83 34.41
CA ILE A 4 24.71 42.02 33.20
C ILE A 4 23.42 41.26 32.97
N ASN A 5 22.72 41.59 31.91
CA ASN A 5 21.58 40.77 31.42
C ASN A 5 22.06 39.47 30.78
N PRO A 6 21.44 38.32 31.12
CA PRO A 6 21.77 37.08 30.43
C PRO A 6 21.22 37.08 29.01
N PRO A 7 21.88 36.36 28.07
CA PRO A 7 21.45 36.27 26.67
C PRO A 7 20.15 35.46 26.56
N ASP A 8 19.23 36.00 25.78
CA ASP A 8 17.98 35.40 25.35
C ASP A 8 18.29 34.20 24.46
N LYS A 9 17.93 32.99 24.93
CA LYS A 9 17.96 31.77 24.14
C LYS A 9 16.64 31.64 23.37
N SER A 10 16.58 32.30 22.22
CA SER A 10 15.58 31.97 21.22
C SER A 10 15.94 30.62 20.58
N GLU A 11 15.46 29.53 21.14
CA GLU A 11 15.45 28.23 20.47
C GLU A 11 14.54 28.32 19.26
N SER A 12 15.17 28.48 18.10
CA SER A 12 14.52 28.28 16.80
C SER A 12 14.13 26.80 16.68
N GLN A 13 12.87 26.50 17.03
CA GLN A 13 12.22 25.26 16.64
C GLN A 13 12.06 25.27 15.11
N ASN A 14 13.05 24.74 14.42
CA ASN A 14 12.88 24.26 13.05
C ASN A 14 11.94 23.06 13.06
N GLN A 15 10.64 23.31 13.12
CA GLN A 15 9.66 22.35 12.64
C GLN A 15 9.88 22.22 11.13
N ALA A 16 10.59 21.18 10.75
CA ALA A 16 10.58 20.72 9.38
C ALA A 16 9.12 20.41 9.03
N ASN A 17 8.53 21.33 8.30
CA ASN A 17 7.22 21.19 7.70
C ASN A 17 7.41 20.18 6.55
N GLU A 18 7.36 18.88 6.89
CA GLU A 18 7.25 17.82 5.88
C GLU A 18 5.88 18.01 5.21
N ASN A 19 5.86 18.85 4.19
CA ASN A 19 4.73 18.89 3.27
C ASN A 19 4.51 17.46 2.77
N PRO A 20 3.30 16.90 2.89
CA PRO A 20 3.01 15.62 2.25
C PRO A 20 3.32 15.81 0.76
N VAL A 21 4.22 14.98 0.24
CA VAL A 21 4.51 14.93 -1.18
C VAL A 21 3.18 14.70 -1.87
N ASP A 22 2.72 15.69 -2.63
CA ASP A 22 1.49 15.60 -3.43
C ASP A 22 1.67 14.43 -4.41
N SER A 23 1.15 13.27 -4.05
CA SER A 23 1.18 12.12 -4.93
C SER A 23 0.26 12.41 -6.10
N LYS A 24 0.85 12.50 -7.28
CA LYS A 24 0.18 12.89 -8.51
C LYS A 24 -0.84 11.84 -8.98
N PHE A 25 -0.74 10.62 -8.44
CA PHE A 25 -1.59 9.49 -8.74
C PHE A 25 -1.96 8.72 -7.48
N THR A 26 -3.20 8.31 -7.37
CA THR A 26 -3.72 7.40 -6.35
C THR A 26 -4.28 6.15 -7.01
N ARG A 27 -4.30 5.04 -6.27
CA ARG A 27 -4.87 3.77 -6.71
C ARG A 27 -6.00 3.40 -5.77
N ASP A 28 -7.14 3.07 -6.35
CA ASP A 28 -8.35 2.74 -5.59
C ASP A 28 -8.47 1.23 -5.40
N ALA A 29 -8.92 0.82 -4.22
CA ALA A 29 -9.25 -0.57 -3.98
C ALA A 29 -10.67 -0.87 -4.50
N LEU A 30 -10.76 -1.65 -5.59
CA LEU A 30 -12.04 -2.01 -6.22
C LEU A 30 -12.76 -3.11 -5.44
N VAL A 31 -12.04 -4.13 -4.98
CA VAL A 31 -12.60 -5.29 -4.28
C VAL A 31 -11.64 -5.77 -3.20
N ARG A 32 -12.19 -6.11 -2.05
CA ARG A 32 -11.48 -6.82 -0.99
C ARG A 32 -12.26 -8.05 -0.56
N LYS A 33 -11.60 -9.20 -0.49
CA LYS A 33 -12.15 -10.45 0.03
C LYS A 33 -11.23 -11.07 1.05
N SER A 34 -11.77 -11.51 2.19
CA SER A 34 -11.00 -12.19 3.24
C SER A 34 -11.73 -13.46 3.70
N TYR A 35 -10.97 -14.51 4.01
CA TYR A 35 -11.50 -15.69 4.71
C TYR A 35 -11.85 -15.39 6.18
N ASN A 36 -11.24 -14.36 6.75
CA ASN A 36 -11.58 -13.88 8.08
C ASN A 36 -12.51 -12.67 7.94
N THR A 37 -13.80 -12.86 8.22
CA THR A 37 -14.82 -11.82 8.12
C THR A 37 -14.54 -10.57 8.97
N LYS A 38 -13.75 -10.71 10.05
CA LYS A 38 -13.29 -9.55 10.85
C LYS A 38 -12.35 -8.64 10.07
N LEU A 39 -11.66 -9.17 9.05
CA LEU A 39 -10.74 -8.43 8.18
C LEU A 39 -11.40 -7.94 6.88
N GLU A 40 -12.68 -8.28 6.64
CA GLU A 40 -13.44 -7.74 5.51
C GLU A 40 -13.91 -6.30 5.72
N LYS A 41 -13.65 -5.75 6.92
CA LYS A 41 -13.99 -4.35 7.18
C LYS A 41 -13.26 -3.44 6.21
N LYS A 42 -13.96 -2.40 5.78
CA LYS A 42 -13.41 -1.34 4.94
C LYS A 42 -12.08 -0.85 5.54
N GLY A 43 -11.03 -1.05 4.81
CA GLY A 43 -9.70 -0.55 5.15
C GLY A 43 -9.41 0.73 4.39
N ARG A 44 -8.12 1.04 4.25
CA ARG A 44 -7.66 2.12 3.40
C ARG A 44 -8.05 1.82 1.94
N THR A 45 -8.78 2.73 1.31
CA THR A 45 -9.25 2.62 -0.08
C THR A 45 -8.28 3.24 -1.07
N PHE A 46 -7.50 4.23 -0.65
CA PHE A 46 -6.57 4.96 -1.50
C PHE A 46 -5.12 4.66 -1.11
N PHE A 47 -4.29 4.43 -2.13
CA PHE A 47 -2.86 4.13 -1.98
C PHE A 47 -2.05 5.10 -2.83
N ALA A 48 -1.05 5.74 -2.23
CA ALA A 48 -0.13 6.58 -2.97
C ALA A 48 0.69 5.75 -3.97
N ASP A 49 1.06 6.34 -5.09
CA ASP A 49 1.78 5.67 -6.18
C ASP A 49 3.20 5.20 -5.80
N HIS A 50 3.77 5.81 -4.77
CA HIS A 50 5.13 5.56 -4.27
C HIS A 50 5.17 4.80 -2.94
N GLU A 51 4.02 4.39 -2.38
CA GLU A 51 3.93 3.81 -1.04
C GLU A 51 3.56 2.33 -1.09
N GLY A 52 4.24 1.55 -0.26
CA GLY A 52 3.89 0.16 0.00
C GLY A 52 4.34 -0.83 -1.07
N CYS A 53 3.98 -2.09 -0.85
CA CYS A 53 4.22 -3.19 -1.78
C CYS A 53 3.53 -2.97 -3.14
N ILE A 54 2.46 -2.19 -3.16
CA ILE A 54 1.72 -1.78 -4.36
C ILE A 54 2.62 -1.00 -5.30
N ALA A 55 3.40 -0.03 -4.79
CA ALA A 55 4.34 0.75 -5.59
C ALA A 55 5.41 -0.15 -6.22
N LYS A 56 6.04 -1.04 -5.41
CA LYS A 56 7.06 -1.97 -5.91
C LYS A 56 6.54 -2.86 -7.05
N ALA A 57 5.35 -3.45 -6.89
CA ALA A 57 4.77 -4.30 -7.92
C ALA A 57 4.33 -3.53 -9.16
N TRP A 58 3.93 -2.27 -9.02
CA TRP A 58 3.59 -1.43 -10.17
C TRP A 58 4.79 -1.20 -11.08
N GLU A 59 5.98 -1.05 -10.50
CA GLU A 59 7.22 -0.91 -11.25
C GLU A 59 7.74 -2.25 -11.78
N GLN A 60 7.75 -3.29 -10.94
CA GLN A 60 8.48 -4.54 -11.17
C GLN A 60 7.64 -5.68 -11.75
N ASP A 61 6.31 -5.50 -11.95
CA ASP A 61 5.35 -6.53 -12.35
C ASP A 61 4.98 -7.54 -11.28
N TRP A 62 5.92 -7.96 -10.45
CA TRP A 62 5.75 -8.91 -9.35
C TRP A 62 6.47 -8.42 -8.11
N HIS A 63 5.82 -8.57 -6.96
CA HIS A 63 6.45 -8.37 -5.67
C HIS A 63 5.99 -9.47 -4.72
N PHE A 64 6.92 -10.05 -3.99
CA PHE A 64 6.66 -11.05 -2.96
C PHE A 64 7.54 -10.74 -1.76
N ASP A 65 6.96 -10.71 -0.58
CA ASP A 65 7.65 -10.50 0.67
C ASP A 65 7.01 -11.34 1.77
N ASN A 66 7.82 -12.16 2.42
CA ASN A 66 7.47 -12.96 3.59
C ASN A 66 8.46 -12.78 4.74
N GLY A 67 9.31 -11.74 4.65
CA GLY A 67 10.37 -11.42 5.60
C GLY A 67 9.94 -10.44 6.70
N PHE A 68 8.66 -10.20 6.90
CA PHE A 68 8.18 -9.26 7.91
C PHE A 68 8.57 -9.69 9.32
N PRO A 69 9.17 -8.79 10.13
CA PRO A 69 9.50 -9.06 11.52
C PRO A 69 8.28 -9.49 12.36
N GLU A 70 8.52 -10.30 13.39
CA GLU A 70 7.47 -10.72 14.31
C GLU A 70 7.09 -9.63 15.32
N ASP A 71 8.07 -8.84 15.77
CA ASP A 71 7.85 -7.72 16.68
C ASP A 71 7.22 -6.52 15.97
N ASP A 72 6.22 -5.88 16.60
CA ASP A 72 5.49 -4.77 15.99
C ASP A 72 6.35 -3.51 15.80
N MET A 73 7.33 -3.27 16.68
CA MET A 73 8.22 -2.11 16.54
C MET A 73 9.18 -2.30 15.37
N ASP A 74 9.76 -3.49 15.25
CA ASP A 74 10.64 -3.86 14.15
C ASP A 74 9.86 -3.90 12.84
N ASN A 75 8.61 -4.35 12.88
CA ASN A 75 7.72 -4.38 11.72
C ASN A 75 7.38 -2.95 11.24
N ALA A 76 7.13 -2.01 12.14
CA ALA A 76 6.92 -0.61 11.77
C ALA A 76 8.17 0.03 11.15
N ALA A 77 9.36 -0.30 11.68
CA ALA A 77 10.64 0.15 11.12
C ALA A 77 10.88 -0.47 9.72
N TYR A 78 10.58 -1.75 9.56
CA TYR A 78 10.64 -2.48 8.30
C TYR A 78 9.72 -1.84 7.24
N HIS A 79 8.46 -1.60 7.58
CA HIS A 79 7.53 -0.93 6.67
C HIS A 79 8.00 0.47 6.26
N LYS A 80 8.64 1.20 7.14
CA LYS A 80 9.21 2.51 6.83
C LYS A 80 10.37 2.39 5.87
N SER A 81 11.34 1.49 6.12
CA SER A 81 12.55 1.35 5.29
C SER A 81 12.27 0.74 3.94
N GLU A 82 11.47 -0.35 3.90
CA GLU A 82 11.22 -1.10 2.68
C GLU A 82 10.10 -0.52 1.81
N TYR A 83 9.10 0.10 2.44
CA TYR A 83 7.86 0.49 1.78
C TYR A 83 7.52 1.96 1.89
N GLY A 84 8.34 2.77 2.55
CA GLY A 84 8.06 4.19 2.75
C GLY A 84 6.83 4.48 3.61
N ILE A 85 6.26 3.46 4.28
CA ILE A 85 5.05 3.60 5.09
C ILE A 85 5.41 4.27 6.41
N LEU A 86 4.86 5.46 6.64
CA LEU A 86 5.08 6.19 7.89
C LEU A 86 4.41 5.47 9.07
N LYS A 87 4.97 5.59 10.28
CA LYS A 87 4.44 4.98 11.51
C LYS A 87 2.96 5.31 11.75
N LYS A 88 2.52 6.51 11.41
CA LYS A 88 1.11 6.91 11.54
C LYS A 88 0.20 6.07 10.64
N SER A 89 0.60 5.85 9.40
CA SER A 89 -0.14 5.00 8.44
C SER A 89 -0.06 3.53 8.84
N PHE A 90 1.09 3.06 9.32
CA PHE A 90 1.26 1.70 9.83
C PHE A 90 0.27 1.39 10.97
N ASN A 91 0.12 2.29 11.93
CA ASN A 91 -0.82 2.11 13.06
C ASN A 91 -2.30 2.09 12.64
N GLN A 92 -2.61 2.45 11.40
CA GLN A 92 -3.97 2.40 10.83
C GLN A 92 -4.22 1.11 10.04
N LEU A 93 -3.22 0.25 9.88
CA LEU A 93 -3.40 -1.02 9.20
C LEU A 93 -4.35 -1.92 10.00
N SER A 94 -5.35 -2.46 9.32
CA SER A 94 -6.33 -3.38 9.93
C SER A 94 -5.77 -4.77 10.19
N MET A 95 -4.63 -5.10 9.57
CA MET A 95 -3.98 -6.40 9.67
C MET A 95 -2.47 -6.20 9.61
N THR A 96 -1.74 -6.91 10.48
CA THR A 96 -0.29 -7.02 10.39
C THR A 96 0.04 -8.20 9.48
N SER A 97 0.36 -7.90 8.24
CA SER A 97 0.71 -8.92 7.24
C SER A 97 2.09 -9.51 7.55
N LYS A 98 2.21 -10.83 7.38
CA LYS A 98 3.48 -11.59 7.47
C LYS A 98 3.90 -12.14 6.11
N LEU A 99 3.04 -12.01 5.11
CA LEU A 99 3.30 -12.30 3.72
C LEU A 99 2.45 -11.37 2.88
N ILE A 100 3.07 -10.75 1.89
CA ILE A 100 2.40 -9.95 0.87
C ILE A 100 2.92 -10.40 -0.50
N ALA A 101 2.00 -10.63 -1.42
CA ALA A 101 2.31 -10.85 -2.82
C ALA A 101 1.45 -9.94 -3.69
N VAL A 102 2.06 -9.31 -4.66
CA VAL A 102 1.37 -8.39 -5.57
C VAL A 102 1.74 -8.71 -7.01
N LYS A 103 0.73 -8.87 -7.85
CA LYS A 103 0.90 -9.08 -9.29
C LYS A 103 0.25 -7.94 -10.05
N LYS A 104 0.99 -7.34 -10.96
CA LYS A 104 0.49 -6.35 -11.91
C LYS A 104 -0.42 -7.00 -12.95
N VAL A 105 -1.52 -6.34 -13.25
CA VAL A 105 -2.44 -6.67 -14.32
C VAL A 105 -2.20 -5.67 -15.45
N VAL A 106 -1.92 -6.18 -16.65
CA VAL A 106 -1.68 -5.35 -17.82
C VAL A 106 -2.72 -5.60 -18.91
N ASP A 107 -2.98 -4.61 -19.74
CA ASP A 107 -3.82 -4.76 -20.92
C ASP A 107 -3.05 -5.42 -22.08
N LYS A 108 -3.71 -5.61 -23.22
CA LYS A 108 -3.10 -6.20 -24.44
C LYS A 108 -1.93 -5.41 -25.05
N ASN A 109 -1.67 -4.21 -24.56
CA ASN A 109 -0.57 -3.33 -24.97
C ASN A 109 0.47 -3.19 -23.86
N ASP A 110 0.51 -4.11 -22.90
CA ASP A 110 1.39 -4.11 -21.73
C ASP A 110 1.23 -2.88 -20.81
N ARG A 111 0.12 -2.15 -20.91
CA ARG A 111 -0.13 -1.00 -20.03
C ARG A 111 -0.71 -1.48 -18.71
N PRO A 112 -0.17 -1.03 -17.56
CA PRO A 112 -0.70 -1.34 -16.26
C PRO A 112 -2.13 -0.82 -16.09
N ILE A 113 -3.06 -1.68 -15.68
CA ILE A 113 -4.47 -1.34 -15.46
C ILE A 113 -4.97 -1.65 -14.05
N ALA A 114 -4.36 -2.62 -13.36
CA ALA A 114 -4.71 -2.98 -12.00
C ALA A 114 -3.59 -3.74 -11.29
N LEU A 115 -3.83 -4.07 -10.02
CA LEU A 115 -3.00 -4.94 -9.20
C LEU A 115 -3.87 -5.97 -8.50
N ILE A 116 -3.37 -7.19 -8.36
CA ILE A 116 -3.94 -8.20 -7.47
C ILE A 116 -3.01 -8.32 -6.27
N VAL A 117 -3.56 -8.10 -5.07
CA VAL A 117 -2.83 -8.18 -3.80
C VAL A 117 -3.31 -9.39 -3.02
N VAL A 118 -2.38 -10.21 -2.55
CA VAL A 118 -2.63 -11.31 -1.62
C VAL A 118 -1.85 -11.06 -0.35
N GLU A 119 -2.52 -11.12 0.79
CA GLU A 119 -1.93 -10.93 2.10
C GLU A 119 -2.22 -12.12 3.02
N SER A 120 -1.28 -12.43 3.90
CA SER A 120 -1.45 -13.45 4.92
C SER A 120 -0.84 -13.02 6.25
N THR A 121 -1.45 -13.44 7.36
CA THR A 121 -0.90 -13.33 8.72
C THR A 121 0.14 -14.42 9.04
N LYS A 122 0.45 -15.30 8.07
CA LYS A 122 1.46 -16.34 8.18
C LYS A 122 2.50 -16.15 7.09
N SER A 123 3.77 -16.10 7.45
CA SER A 123 4.88 -15.93 6.51
C SER A 123 5.07 -17.09 5.54
N ASN A 124 4.64 -18.30 5.94
CA ASN A 124 4.74 -19.53 5.16
C ASN A 124 3.40 -20.01 4.57
N ALA A 125 2.43 -19.09 4.40
CA ALA A 125 1.11 -19.44 3.88
C ALA A 125 1.14 -19.97 2.44
N PHE A 126 2.11 -19.53 1.65
CA PHE A 126 2.23 -19.87 0.23
C PHE A 126 3.70 -20.06 -0.15
N VAL A 127 3.92 -20.93 -1.14
CA VAL A 127 5.18 -21.02 -1.87
C VAL A 127 5.17 -19.95 -2.96
N GLU A 128 6.23 -19.15 -3.06
CA GLU A 128 6.28 -18.02 -4.00
C GLU A 128 6.01 -18.43 -5.44
N ALA A 129 6.66 -19.49 -5.92
CA ALA A 129 6.53 -19.96 -7.31
C ALA A 129 5.09 -20.35 -7.66
N ASP A 130 4.42 -21.05 -6.75
CA ASP A 130 3.03 -21.49 -6.93
C ASP A 130 2.08 -20.30 -6.95
N LEU A 131 2.26 -19.38 -5.99
CA LEU A 131 1.45 -18.17 -5.90
C LEU A 131 1.65 -17.26 -7.12
N LYS A 132 2.89 -17.10 -7.58
CA LYS A 132 3.20 -16.33 -8.79
C LYS A 132 2.51 -16.90 -10.02
N SER A 133 2.56 -18.23 -10.17
CA SER A 133 1.88 -18.93 -11.27
C SER A 133 0.36 -18.70 -11.22
N ALA A 134 -0.26 -18.92 -10.05
CA ALA A 134 -1.70 -18.73 -9.85
C ALA A 134 -2.13 -17.28 -10.14
N LEU A 135 -1.39 -16.29 -9.61
CA LEU A 135 -1.72 -14.88 -9.82
C LEU A 135 -1.47 -14.41 -11.25
N THR A 136 -0.54 -15.03 -11.98
CA THR A 136 -0.35 -14.74 -13.41
C THR A 136 -1.57 -15.18 -14.23
N ILE A 137 -2.11 -16.36 -13.93
CA ILE A 137 -3.35 -16.83 -14.58
C ILE A 137 -4.53 -15.92 -14.22
N ALA A 138 -4.67 -15.58 -12.92
CA ALA A 138 -5.72 -14.69 -12.44
C ALA A 138 -5.63 -13.29 -13.08
N ALA A 139 -4.42 -12.75 -13.23
CA ALA A 139 -4.18 -11.44 -13.84
C ALA A 139 -4.68 -11.38 -15.29
N THR A 140 -4.46 -12.45 -16.07
CA THR A 140 -4.96 -12.55 -17.45
C THR A 140 -6.49 -12.52 -17.50
N GLY A 141 -7.16 -13.27 -16.61
CA GLY A 141 -8.62 -13.25 -16.51
C GLY A 141 -9.16 -11.89 -16.06
N CYS A 142 -8.54 -11.29 -15.05
CA CYS A 142 -8.89 -9.95 -14.57
C CYS A 142 -8.72 -8.89 -15.66
N ALA A 143 -7.64 -8.93 -16.44
CA ALA A 143 -7.43 -7.99 -17.53
C ALA A 143 -8.58 -8.02 -18.54
N THR A 144 -9.02 -9.20 -18.92
CA THR A 144 -10.15 -9.40 -19.85
C THR A 144 -11.44 -8.78 -19.30
N LEU A 145 -11.75 -9.04 -18.04
CA LEU A 145 -12.94 -8.49 -17.38
C LEU A 145 -12.87 -6.96 -17.23
N LEU A 146 -11.76 -6.43 -16.76
CA LEU A 146 -11.58 -5.00 -16.57
C LEU A 146 -11.65 -4.23 -17.89
N MET A 147 -11.09 -4.79 -18.96
CA MET A 147 -11.18 -4.17 -20.28
C MET A 147 -12.59 -4.21 -20.87
N ALA A 148 -13.38 -5.26 -20.59
CA ALA A 148 -14.78 -5.33 -20.98
C ALA A 148 -15.66 -4.34 -20.19
N TRP A 149 -15.28 -4.02 -18.96
CA TRP A 149 -16.08 -3.20 -18.04
C TRP A 149 -15.53 -1.80 -17.81
N LYS A 150 -14.44 -1.41 -18.50
CA LYS A 150 -13.73 -0.14 -18.28
C LYS A 150 -14.65 1.09 -18.30
N ASP A 151 -15.68 1.08 -19.15
CA ASP A 151 -16.60 2.20 -19.31
C ASP A 151 -17.73 2.20 -18.25
N HIS A 152 -17.76 1.15 -17.40
CA HIS A 152 -18.72 0.99 -16.30
C HIS A 152 -18.05 1.05 -14.91
N LEU A 153 -16.74 1.18 -14.87
CA LEU A 153 -16.04 1.34 -13.60
C LEU A 153 -16.30 2.74 -13.04
N PRO A 154 -16.60 2.87 -11.73
CA PRO A 154 -16.77 4.17 -11.12
C PRO A 154 -15.49 4.98 -11.25
N THR A 155 -15.62 6.28 -11.45
CA THR A 155 -14.49 7.18 -11.34
C THR A 155 -14.05 7.29 -9.88
N PRO A 156 -12.78 7.62 -9.58
CA PRO A 156 -12.30 7.76 -8.20
C PRO A 156 -13.17 8.68 -7.34
N SER A 157 -13.69 9.77 -7.90
CA SER A 157 -14.59 10.68 -7.19
C SER A 157 -15.92 10.03 -6.82
N VAL A 158 -16.53 9.27 -7.72
CA VAL A 158 -17.81 8.55 -7.46
C VAL A 158 -17.58 7.45 -6.42
N ALA A 159 -16.46 6.72 -6.49
CA ALA A 159 -16.14 5.69 -5.51
C ALA A 159 -15.93 6.26 -4.10
N GLN A 160 -15.44 7.50 -3.98
CA GLN A 160 -15.32 8.21 -2.71
C GLN A 160 -16.68 8.59 -2.12
N ASP A 161 -17.58 9.11 -2.96
CA ASP A 161 -18.88 9.64 -2.53
C ASP A 161 -19.84 8.51 -2.15
N GLU A 162 -19.74 7.35 -2.81
CA GLU A 162 -20.61 6.20 -2.57
C GLU A 162 -20.12 5.25 -1.49
N ASP A 163 -18.99 5.57 -0.85
CA ASP A 163 -18.41 4.74 0.23
C ASP A 163 -18.09 3.29 -0.19
N LEU A 164 -17.81 3.10 -1.49
CA LEU A 164 -17.47 1.80 -2.11
C LEU A 164 -16.02 1.37 -1.84
#